data_f51a86469680f6169ff15be38abdb106
#
_entry.id   f51a86469680f6169ff15be38abdb106
#
_cell.length_a   1.000
_cell.length_b   1.000
_cell.length_c   1.000
_cell.angle_alpha   90.00
_cell.angle_beta   90.00
_cell.angle_gamma   90.00
#
_symmetry.space_group_name_H-M   'P 1'
#
loop_
_entity.id
_entity.type
_entity.pdbx_description
1 polymer ?
#
loop_
_entity_poly.entity_id
_entity_poly.type
_entity_poly.pdbx_seq_one_letter_code
_entity_poly.pdbx_strand_id
1 'polypeptide(L)'
;MDIIAVRIGDKYGPEYEKYLERKLSKYNIIWIREPYDDRVTLQWNKMWGMQMETDEPICVMDIDVLLINDYEKIFDYPIERGQFVAMPGWWRNDVNEYRINGGFFKYYPKDCRYIYDKFMSDIHHWQKFYIENGTTTGPVNGEQYFVEDSVGEQLNLVVLPNEWFTRWVVSDEIVSGSVNRWNYKMTQKYEQLTGNDYIYMGGEFHPDIKYVHFTNRLNKPHEWKDYENFRSN
;
A
#
# COMPACT_ATOMS: atom_id res chain seq x y z
N MET A 1 3.71 -16.59 7.40
CA MET A 1 4.25 -15.36 6.75
C MET A 1 3.94 -14.18 7.64
N ASP A 2 4.92 -13.34 7.86
CA ASP A 2 4.79 -12.12 8.66
C ASP A 2 4.36 -10.94 7.77
N ILE A 3 3.54 -10.06 8.33
CA ILE A 3 3.10 -8.81 7.71
C ILE A 3 3.51 -7.66 8.61
N ILE A 4 4.29 -6.73 8.09
CA ILE A 4 4.66 -5.50 8.79
C ILE A 4 3.61 -4.44 8.50
N ALA A 5 3.10 -3.82 9.55
CA ALA A 5 2.15 -2.70 9.47
C ALA A 5 2.58 -1.56 10.40
N VAL A 6 2.58 -0.33 9.90
CA VAL A 6 3.01 0.85 10.63
C VAL A 6 1.81 1.66 11.09
N ARG A 7 1.66 1.84 12.42
CA ARG A 7 0.66 2.72 13.01
C ARG A 7 1.33 3.63 14.06
N ILE A 8 1.91 4.70 13.60
CA ILE A 8 2.61 5.70 14.42
C ILE A 8 1.80 6.99 14.42
N GLY A 9 1.68 7.63 15.58
CA GLY A 9 0.93 8.87 15.78
C GLY A 9 -0.59 8.66 15.84
N ASP A 10 -1.34 9.79 15.79
CA ASP A 10 -2.78 9.83 16.10
C ASP A 10 -3.69 9.83 14.87
N LYS A 11 -3.13 9.72 13.66
CA LYS A 11 -3.92 9.72 12.42
C LYS A 11 -4.88 8.53 12.31
N TYR A 12 -4.42 7.38 12.77
CA TYR A 12 -5.12 6.10 12.69
C TYR A 12 -5.33 5.52 14.09
N GLY A 13 -6.59 5.26 14.46
CA GLY A 13 -6.95 4.67 15.73
C GLY A 13 -6.78 3.14 15.78
N PRO A 14 -7.02 2.52 16.95
CA PRO A 14 -6.91 1.08 17.13
C PRO A 14 -7.94 0.27 16.33
N GLU A 15 -8.98 0.89 15.80
CA GLU A 15 -9.99 0.26 14.95
C GLU A 15 -9.39 -0.26 13.63
N TYR A 16 -8.34 0.39 13.10
CA TYR A 16 -7.61 -0.09 11.92
C TYR A 16 -6.88 -1.41 12.20
N GLU A 17 -6.22 -1.50 13.37
CA GLU A 17 -5.58 -2.75 13.80
C GLU A 17 -6.61 -3.87 13.93
N LYS A 18 -7.71 -3.64 14.66
CA LYS A 18 -8.78 -4.63 14.86
C LYS A 18 -9.38 -5.14 13.55
N TYR A 19 -9.53 -4.25 12.57
CA TYR A 19 -10.00 -4.63 11.25
C TYR A 19 -9.01 -5.57 10.55
N LEU A 20 -7.74 -5.20 10.50
CA LEU A 20 -6.71 -6.00 9.82
C LEU A 20 -6.43 -7.31 10.55
N GLU A 21 -6.38 -7.32 11.88
CA GLU A 21 -6.21 -8.54 12.68
C GLU A 21 -7.34 -9.56 12.43
N ARG A 22 -8.56 -9.06 12.27
CA ARG A 22 -9.71 -9.92 11.92
C ARG A 22 -9.59 -10.46 10.49
N LYS A 23 -9.29 -9.57 9.52
CA LYS A 23 -9.18 -9.92 8.11
C LYS A 23 -8.02 -10.86 7.83
N LEU A 24 -6.88 -10.59 8.43
CA LEU A 24 -5.63 -11.29 8.19
C LEU A 24 -5.28 -12.30 9.29
N SER A 25 -6.31 -12.87 9.94
CA SER A 25 -6.15 -13.76 11.11
C SER A 25 -5.30 -15.01 10.86
N LYS A 26 -5.11 -15.40 9.59
CA LYS A 26 -4.21 -16.50 9.21
C LYS A 26 -2.73 -16.11 9.11
N TYR A 27 -2.42 -14.81 9.20
CA TYR A 27 -1.07 -14.28 9.13
C TYR A 27 -0.65 -13.68 10.48
N ASN A 28 0.65 -13.55 10.69
CA ASN A 28 1.19 -12.86 11.87
C ASN A 28 1.44 -11.39 11.52
N ILE A 29 0.73 -10.46 12.16
CA ILE A 29 0.94 -9.01 11.93
C ILE A 29 1.89 -8.48 12.99
N ILE A 30 2.99 -7.92 12.55
CA ILE A 30 3.96 -7.21 13.38
C ILE A 30 3.66 -5.71 13.29
N TRP A 31 3.13 -5.15 14.36
CA TRP A 31 2.78 -3.75 14.45
C TRP A 31 3.97 -2.89 14.87
N ILE A 32 4.32 -1.90 14.06
CA ILE A 32 5.25 -0.84 14.42
C ILE A 32 4.43 0.34 14.91
N ARG A 33 4.41 0.55 16.24
CA ARG A 33 3.63 1.60 16.91
C ARG A 33 4.46 2.80 17.33
N GLU A 34 5.77 2.63 17.35
CA GLU A 34 6.76 3.67 17.66
C GLU A 34 7.88 3.63 16.61
N PRO A 35 8.52 4.74 16.29
CA PRO A 35 9.69 4.72 15.40
C PRO A 35 10.77 3.79 15.95
N TYR A 36 11.36 2.97 15.10
CA TYR A 36 12.50 2.14 15.49
C TYR A 36 13.81 2.93 15.63
N ASP A 37 13.81 4.15 15.11
CA ASP A 37 14.85 5.17 15.29
C ASP A 37 14.16 6.55 15.24
N ASP A 38 14.48 7.44 16.18
CA ASP A 38 13.84 8.75 16.34
C ASP A 38 14.00 9.67 15.11
N ARG A 39 14.95 9.37 14.24
CA ARG A 39 15.19 10.08 12.98
C ARG A 39 14.27 9.62 11.85
N VAL A 40 13.59 8.48 12.01
CA VAL A 40 12.77 7.87 10.95
C VAL A 40 11.32 8.32 11.07
N THR A 41 10.83 8.99 10.03
CA THR A 41 9.47 9.56 10.00
C THR A 41 8.42 8.56 9.51
N LEU A 42 7.32 8.43 10.24
CA LEU A 42 6.06 7.77 9.85
C LEU A 42 6.25 6.52 8.98
N GLN A 43 5.78 6.55 7.71
CA GLN A 43 5.82 5.39 6.80
C GLN A 43 7.22 4.90 6.43
N TRP A 44 8.26 5.72 6.60
CA TRP A 44 9.63 5.26 6.44
C TRP A 44 10.01 4.14 7.42
N ASN A 45 9.25 3.98 8.49
CA ASN A 45 9.39 2.86 9.43
C ASN A 45 9.07 1.50 8.79
N LYS A 46 8.48 1.44 7.60
CA LYS A 46 8.33 0.22 6.81
C LYS A 46 9.67 -0.42 6.45
N MET A 47 10.76 0.36 6.37
CA MET A 47 12.11 -0.14 6.14
C MET A 47 12.56 -1.14 7.20
N TRP A 48 11.99 -1.09 8.42
CA TRP A 48 12.32 -2.01 9.50
C TRP A 48 12.19 -3.48 9.07
N GLY A 49 11.23 -3.82 8.24
CA GLY A 49 11.06 -5.18 7.75
C GLY A 49 12.26 -5.74 6.98
N MET A 50 13.06 -4.88 6.34
CA MET A 50 14.22 -5.28 5.53
C MET A 50 15.43 -5.70 6.36
N GLN A 51 15.41 -5.46 7.69
CA GLN A 51 16.46 -5.93 8.60
C GLN A 51 16.14 -7.27 9.29
N MET A 52 14.95 -7.82 9.09
CA MET A 52 14.55 -9.06 9.74
C MET A 52 15.46 -10.24 9.34
N GLU A 53 15.83 -11.03 10.34
CA GLU A 53 16.68 -12.21 10.15
C GLU A 53 15.79 -13.45 9.91
N THR A 54 15.11 -13.48 8.78
CA THR A 54 14.28 -14.61 8.35
C THR A 54 14.65 -15.06 6.94
N ASP A 55 14.49 -16.34 6.67
CA ASP A 55 14.63 -16.92 5.33
C ASP A 55 13.29 -16.98 4.57
N GLU A 56 12.19 -16.65 5.25
CA GLU A 56 10.87 -16.61 4.67
C GLU A 56 10.55 -15.21 4.11
N PRO A 57 9.73 -15.13 3.06
CA PRO A 57 9.28 -13.85 2.56
C PRO A 57 8.31 -13.20 3.57
N ILE A 58 8.35 -11.88 3.65
CA ILE A 58 7.42 -11.07 4.43
C ILE A 58 6.64 -10.13 3.53
N CYS A 59 5.52 -9.62 4.05
CA CYS A 59 4.80 -8.51 3.45
C CYS A 59 4.92 -7.25 4.30
N VAL A 60 4.84 -6.10 3.65
CA VAL A 60 4.68 -4.77 4.29
C VAL A 60 3.47 -4.12 3.66
N MET A 61 2.57 -3.56 4.45
CA MET A 61 1.35 -2.97 3.91
C MET A 61 0.91 -1.71 4.67
N ASP A 62 0.14 -0.87 3.98
CA ASP A 62 -0.58 0.22 4.59
C ASP A 62 -1.78 -0.30 5.38
N ILE A 63 -2.24 0.50 6.35
CA ILE A 63 -3.33 0.11 7.26
C ILE A 63 -4.68 0.71 6.87
N ASP A 64 -4.70 1.75 6.05
CA ASP A 64 -5.92 2.39 5.55
C ASP A 64 -6.44 1.73 4.27
N VAL A 65 -6.69 0.44 4.36
CA VAL A 65 -7.06 -0.42 3.23
C VAL A 65 -8.32 -1.23 3.52
N LEU A 66 -9.10 -1.46 2.46
CA LEU A 66 -10.20 -2.42 2.46
C LEU A 66 -9.77 -3.64 1.64
N LEU A 67 -9.77 -4.81 2.26
CA LEU A 67 -9.45 -6.09 1.64
C LEU A 67 -10.74 -6.82 1.27
N ILE A 68 -10.93 -7.08 -0.02
CA ILE A 68 -12.17 -7.63 -0.59
C ILE A 68 -11.89 -8.74 -1.60
N ASN A 69 -12.95 -9.41 -2.00
CA ASN A 69 -12.88 -10.53 -2.96
C ASN A 69 -11.83 -11.57 -2.51
N ASP A 70 -11.06 -12.10 -3.41
CA ASP A 70 -9.99 -13.08 -3.14
C ASP A 70 -8.68 -12.36 -2.75
N TYR A 71 -8.72 -11.45 -1.79
CA TYR A 71 -7.56 -10.61 -1.41
C TYR A 71 -6.34 -11.42 -0.98
N GLU A 72 -6.53 -12.65 -0.54
CA GLU A 72 -5.43 -13.56 -0.18
C GLU A 72 -4.45 -13.77 -1.34
N LYS A 73 -4.92 -13.68 -2.58
CA LYS A 73 -4.06 -13.79 -3.78
C LYS A 73 -2.92 -12.78 -3.81
N ILE A 74 -3.07 -11.63 -3.13
CA ILE A 74 -2.01 -10.62 -3.00
C ILE A 74 -0.89 -11.16 -2.10
N PHE A 75 -1.27 -11.71 -0.94
CA PHE A 75 -0.33 -12.25 0.04
C PHE A 75 0.29 -13.56 -0.41
N ASP A 76 -0.49 -14.40 -1.08
CA ASP A 76 -0.09 -15.70 -1.60
C ASP A 76 0.61 -15.62 -2.97
N TYR A 77 0.76 -14.40 -3.55
CA TYR A 77 1.45 -14.22 -4.82
C TYR A 77 2.85 -14.82 -4.76
N PRO A 78 3.23 -15.66 -5.75
CA PRO A 78 4.52 -16.34 -5.72
C PRO A 78 5.68 -15.35 -5.79
N ILE A 79 6.74 -15.64 -5.07
CA ILE A 79 7.96 -14.83 -5.05
C ILE A 79 9.19 -15.76 -4.96
N GLU A 80 10.22 -15.45 -5.72
CA GLU A 80 11.52 -16.11 -5.72
C GLU A 80 12.58 -15.21 -5.08
N ARG A 81 13.69 -15.81 -4.64
CA ARG A 81 14.85 -15.06 -4.16
C ARG A 81 15.34 -14.10 -5.27
N GLY A 82 15.74 -12.90 -4.86
CA GLY A 82 16.13 -11.86 -5.80
C GLY A 82 14.98 -11.09 -6.44
N GLN A 83 13.72 -11.38 -6.10
CA GLN A 83 12.55 -10.62 -6.52
C GLN A 83 12.04 -9.69 -5.42
N PHE A 84 11.45 -8.57 -5.84
CA PHE A 84 10.69 -7.65 -5.00
C PHE A 84 9.31 -7.43 -5.62
N VAL A 85 8.25 -7.85 -4.94
CA VAL A 85 6.87 -7.72 -5.42
C VAL A 85 6.26 -6.46 -4.83
N ALA A 86 5.60 -5.65 -5.65
CA ALA A 86 5.00 -4.40 -5.22
C ALA A 86 3.63 -4.13 -5.84
N MET A 87 2.83 -3.37 -5.12
CA MET A 87 1.57 -2.80 -5.61
C MET A 87 1.83 -1.78 -6.72
N PRO A 88 1.04 -1.77 -7.81
CA PRO A 88 1.17 -0.79 -8.88
C PRO A 88 0.79 0.63 -8.41
N GLY A 89 1.46 1.63 -8.97
CA GLY A 89 1.16 3.05 -8.80
C GLY A 89 0.36 3.65 -9.95
N TRP A 90 -0.47 2.86 -10.60
CA TRP A 90 -1.14 3.14 -11.88
C TRP A 90 -2.05 4.38 -11.91
N TRP A 91 -2.55 4.83 -10.76
CA TRP A 91 -3.43 6.03 -10.69
C TRP A 91 -2.66 7.36 -10.74
N ARG A 92 -1.34 7.35 -10.76
CA ARG A 92 -0.54 8.56 -10.86
C ARG A 92 -0.49 9.04 -12.31
N ASN A 93 -0.48 10.36 -12.49
CA ASN A 93 -0.44 10.95 -13.82
C ASN A 93 0.93 10.82 -14.48
N ASP A 94 1.98 10.72 -13.68
CA ASP A 94 3.35 10.63 -14.15
C ASP A 94 3.84 9.18 -14.05
N VAL A 95 3.45 8.41 -15.05
CA VAL A 95 3.76 6.96 -15.12
C VAL A 95 5.16 6.67 -15.68
N ASN A 96 5.92 7.70 -16.03
CA ASN A 96 7.18 7.50 -16.74
C ASN A 96 8.37 7.23 -15.84
N GLU A 97 8.25 7.53 -14.52
CA GLU A 97 9.38 7.45 -13.61
C GLU A 97 9.21 6.33 -12.57
N TYR A 98 8.06 6.22 -11.92
CA TYR A 98 7.86 5.25 -10.84
C TYR A 98 6.62 4.37 -11.06
N ARG A 99 6.81 3.06 -10.96
CA ARG A 99 5.81 2.04 -11.27
C ARG A 99 5.03 1.56 -10.06
N ILE A 100 5.57 1.76 -8.84
CA ILE A 100 5.02 1.17 -7.61
C ILE A 100 4.36 2.19 -6.70
N ASN A 101 3.54 1.67 -5.79
CA ASN A 101 3.02 2.38 -4.63
C ASN A 101 3.43 1.70 -3.34
N GLY A 102 3.72 2.50 -2.32
CA GLY A 102 4.16 2.04 -1.00
C GLY A 102 3.10 1.30 -0.18
N GLY A 103 1.88 1.14 -0.72
CA GLY A 103 0.78 0.49 -0.01
C GLY A 103 0.92 -1.00 0.20
N PHE A 104 1.75 -1.68 -0.60
CA PHE A 104 2.05 -3.09 -0.41
C PHE A 104 3.38 -3.48 -1.06
N PHE A 105 4.20 -4.22 -0.29
CA PHE A 105 5.42 -4.88 -0.73
C PHE A 105 5.47 -6.33 -0.22
N LYS A 106 6.11 -7.21 -1.00
CA LYS A 106 6.47 -8.56 -0.58
C LYS A 106 7.89 -8.88 -1.04
N TYR A 107 8.73 -9.35 -0.12
CA TYR A 107 10.14 -9.58 -0.38
C TYR A 107 10.76 -10.53 0.65
N TYR A 108 11.96 -11.03 0.33
CA TYR A 108 12.82 -11.71 1.29
C TYR A 108 13.69 -10.68 2.01
N PRO A 109 13.63 -10.53 3.34
CA PRO A 109 14.39 -9.50 4.06
C PRO A 109 15.90 -9.55 3.78
N LYS A 110 16.49 -10.74 3.77
CA LYS A 110 17.92 -10.90 3.49
C LYS A 110 18.35 -10.36 2.11
N ASP A 111 17.48 -10.44 1.12
CA ASP A 111 17.75 -9.88 -0.22
C ASP A 111 17.65 -8.37 -0.24
N CYS A 112 16.89 -7.78 0.68
CA CYS A 112 16.64 -6.35 0.81
C CYS A 112 17.52 -5.65 1.86
N ARG A 113 18.41 -6.40 2.57
CA ARG A 113 19.24 -5.84 3.63
C ARG A 113 20.07 -4.64 3.19
N TYR A 114 20.60 -4.66 1.98
CA TYR A 114 21.37 -3.55 1.42
C TYR A 114 20.55 -2.25 1.29
N ILE A 115 19.24 -2.34 1.05
CA ILE A 115 18.32 -1.19 1.01
C ILE A 115 18.21 -0.56 2.39
N TYR A 116 18.01 -1.41 3.42
CA TYR A 116 18.00 -0.96 4.80
C TYR A 116 19.32 -0.30 5.21
N ASP A 117 20.44 -0.95 4.93
CA ASP A 117 21.77 -0.45 5.29
C ASP A 117 22.07 0.88 4.56
N LYS A 118 21.67 1.00 3.29
CA LYS A 118 21.74 2.25 2.51
C LYS A 118 20.91 3.34 3.19
N PHE A 119 19.67 3.07 3.57
CA PHE A 119 18.82 4.02 4.26
C PHE A 119 19.42 4.48 5.60
N MET A 120 19.89 3.53 6.41
CA MET A 120 20.48 3.80 7.71
C MET A 120 21.81 4.56 7.63
N SER A 121 22.53 4.48 6.52
CA SER A 121 23.80 5.19 6.34
C SER A 121 23.66 6.72 6.39
N ASP A 122 22.51 7.26 5.94
CA ASP A 122 22.18 8.69 6.04
C ASP A 122 20.66 8.92 5.98
N ILE A 123 19.98 8.64 7.07
CA ILE A 123 18.51 8.72 7.19
C ILE A 123 17.99 10.11 6.80
N HIS A 124 18.66 11.17 7.26
CA HIS A 124 18.22 12.54 6.98
C HIS A 124 18.34 12.89 5.50
N HIS A 125 19.45 12.52 4.87
CA HIS A 125 19.67 12.75 3.44
C HIS A 125 18.58 12.07 2.60
N TRP A 126 18.36 10.77 2.80
CA TRP A 126 17.43 10.01 1.98
C TRP A 126 15.99 10.47 2.14
N GLN A 127 15.53 10.72 3.36
CA GLN A 127 14.19 11.24 3.60
C GLN A 127 14.03 12.63 2.94
N LYS A 128 14.98 13.55 3.17
CA LYS A 128 14.93 14.89 2.59
C LYS A 128 14.94 14.86 1.08
N PHE A 129 15.85 14.10 0.47
CA PHE A 129 16.00 14.01 -0.98
C PHE A 129 14.69 13.54 -1.64
N TYR A 130 14.11 12.44 -1.17
CA TYR A 130 12.91 11.88 -1.80
C TYR A 130 11.61 12.63 -1.42
N ILE A 131 11.56 13.32 -0.30
CA ILE A 131 10.45 14.23 0.03
C ILE A 131 10.47 15.46 -0.88
N GLU A 132 11.64 16.04 -1.13
CA GLU A 132 11.79 17.26 -1.94
C GLU A 132 11.69 16.98 -3.44
N ASN A 133 12.19 15.85 -3.91
CA ASN A 133 12.25 15.49 -5.34
C ASN A 133 11.20 14.46 -5.75
N GLY A 134 10.40 13.96 -4.81
CA GLY A 134 9.29 13.06 -5.10
C GLY A 134 8.16 13.78 -5.82
N THR A 135 7.45 13.06 -6.68
CA THR A 135 6.35 13.61 -7.49
C THR A 135 5.05 13.81 -6.73
N THR A 136 5.01 13.50 -5.44
CA THR A 136 3.80 13.57 -4.64
C THR A 136 3.78 14.76 -3.70
N THR A 137 2.61 15.32 -3.57
CA THR A 137 2.33 16.40 -2.62
C THR A 137 2.27 15.86 -1.20
N GLY A 138 3.12 16.38 -0.32
CA GLY A 138 3.03 16.12 1.11
C GLY A 138 4.38 15.79 1.76
N PRO A 139 4.59 16.22 3.01
CA PRO A 139 5.91 16.20 3.67
C PRO A 139 6.37 14.82 4.12
N VAL A 140 5.61 13.78 3.87
CA VAL A 140 5.87 12.42 4.38
C VAL A 140 5.94 11.36 3.29
N ASN A 141 5.74 11.74 2.02
CA ASN A 141 5.86 10.83 0.89
C ASN A 141 7.30 10.78 0.39
N GLY A 142 7.69 9.69 -0.22
CA GLY A 142 9.05 9.53 -0.77
C GLY A 142 9.63 8.15 -0.54
N GLU A 143 9.22 7.43 0.50
CA GLU A 143 9.78 6.12 0.82
C GLU A 143 9.62 5.13 -0.32
N GLN A 144 8.50 5.17 -1.03
CA GLN A 144 8.24 4.28 -2.17
C GLN A 144 9.21 4.53 -3.35
N TYR A 145 9.62 5.78 -3.56
CA TYR A 145 10.59 6.12 -4.61
C TYR A 145 11.99 5.66 -4.23
N PHE A 146 12.38 5.89 -2.98
CA PHE A 146 13.63 5.36 -2.44
C PHE A 146 13.69 3.83 -2.58
N VAL A 147 12.56 3.14 -2.26
CA VAL A 147 12.47 1.69 -2.38
C VAL A 147 12.59 1.27 -3.84
N GLU A 148 11.84 1.88 -4.77
CA GLU A 148 11.87 1.50 -6.19
C GLU A 148 13.25 1.70 -6.80
N ASP A 149 13.89 2.85 -6.55
CA ASP A 149 15.25 3.12 -7.03
C ASP A 149 16.25 2.10 -6.47
N SER A 150 16.16 1.82 -5.17
CA SER A 150 17.08 0.88 -4.52
C SER A 150 16.84 -0.56 -4.96
N VAL A 151 15.59 -0.97 -5.15
CA VAL A 151 15.24 -2.29 -5.71
C VAL A 151 15.86 -2.46 -7.09
N GLY A 152 15.78 -1.44 -7.94
CA GLY A 152 16.34 -1.45 -9.29
C GLY A 152 17.85 -1.67 -9.35
N GLU A 153 18.57 -1.49 -8.25
CA GLU A 153 20.03 -1.70 -8.18
C GLU A 153 20.42 -3.19 -8.22
N GLN A 154 19.66 -4.07 -7.55
CA GLN A 154 20.07 -5.47 -7.35
C GLN A 154 18.93 -6.50 -7.48
N LEU A 155 17.67 -6.08 -7.45
CA LEU A 155 16.53 -6.98 -7.43
C LEU A 155 15.67 -6.86 -8.68
N ASN A 156 14.96 -7.92 -9.00
CA ASN A 156 13.95 -7.91 -10.05
C ASN A 156 12.61 -7.44 -9.48
N LEU A 157 12.16 -6.25 -9.91
CA LEU A 157 10.88 -5.68 -9.52
C LEU A 157 9.73 -6.37 -10.27
N VAL A 158 8.83 -6.99 -9.51
CA VAL A 158 7.58 -7.60 -9.99
C VAL A 158 6.42 -6.72 -9.54
N VAL A 159 5.70 -6.15 -10.49
CA VAL A 159 4.52 -5.33 -10.20
C VAL A 159 3.28 -6.19 -10.29
N LEU A 160 2.45 -6.16 -9.25
CA LEU A 160 1.18 -6.91 -9.20
C LEU A 160 0.18 -6.41 -10.25
N PRO A 161 -0.81 -7.23 -10.66
CA PRO A 161 -1.81 -6.84 -11.65
C PRO A 161 -2.57 -5.56 -11.26
N ASN A 162 -2.68 -4.62 -12.19
CA ASN A 162 -3.37 -3.34 -11.96
C ASN A 162 -4.83 -3.52 -11.53
N GLU A 163 -5.52 -4.50 -12.10
CA GLU A 163 -6.93 -4.81 -11.84
C GLU A 163 -7.23 -5.27 -10.42
N TRP A 164 -6.21 -5.63 -9.64
CA TRP A 164 -6.37 -6.04 -8.24
C TRP A 164 -6.47 -4.84 -7.28
N PHE A 165 -6.13 -3.64 -7.72
CA PHE A 165 -5.96 -2.48 -6.86
C PHE A 165 -6.80 -1.31 -7.32
N THR A 166 -7.32 -0.57 -6.36
CA THR A 166 -7.90 0.73 -6.59
C THR A 166 -7.65 1.66 -5.41
N ARG A 167 -7.96 2.91 -5.62
CA ARG A 167 -7.87 3.96 -4.61
C ARG A 167 -9.25 4.56 -4.39
N TRP A 168 -9.66 4.64 -3.14
CA TRP A 168 -10.85 5.36 -2.75
C TRP A 168 -10.48 6.73 -2.20
N VAL A 169 -10.98 7.77 -2.81
CA VAL A 169 -10.80 9.15 -2.38
C VAL A 169 -12.14 9.84 -2.39
N VAL A 170 -12.52 10.41 -1.25
CA VAL A 170 -13.67 11.30 -1.15
C VAL A 170 -13.15 12.72 -1.26
N SER A 171 -13.64 13.50 -2.23
CA SER A 171 -13.38 14.94 -2.27
C SER A 171 -14.27 15.67 -1.29
N ASP A 172 -13.79 16.76 -0.72
CA ASP A 172 -14.59 17.65 0.15
C ASP A 172 -15.78 18.28 -0.60
N GLU A 173 -15.80 18.17 -1.95
CA GLU A 173 -16.86 18.61 -2.84
C GLU A 173 -17.90 17.52 -3.13
N ILE A 174 -18.14 16.58 -2.24
CA ILE A 174 -19.20 15.59 -2.43
C ILE A 174 -20.54 16.28 -2.40
N VAL A 175 -21.06 16.50 -3.57
CA VAL A 175 -22.47 16.79 -3.76
C VAL A 175 -23.25 15.54 -3.45
N SER A 176 -24.11 15.62 -2.46
CA SER A 176 -25.00 14.56 -2.02
C SER A 176 -25.56 13.72 -3.17
N GLY A 177 -25.31 12.41 -3.14
CA GLY A 177 -26.00 11.42 -3.96
C GLY A 177 -25.43 11.11 -5.33
N SER A 178 -24.26 11.60 -5.70
CA SER A 178 -23.62 11.29 -6.98
C SER A 178 -22.26 10.65 -6.84
N VAL A 179 -21.84 9.95 -7.88
CA VAL A 179 -20.49 9.38 -8.02
C VAL A 179 -19.46 10.46 -7.68
N ASN A 180 -18.61 10.18 -6.74
CA ASN A 180 -17.49 11.03 -6.37
C ASN A 180 -16.68 11.35 -7.63
N ARG A 181 -16.50 12.65 -7.92
CA ARG A 181 -15.79 13.14 -9.11
C ARG A 181 -14.39 12.55 -9.27
N TRP A 182 -13.77 12.23 -8.15
CA TRP A 182 -12.45 11.60 -8.10
C TRP A 182 -12.51 10.13 -8.49
N ASN A 183 -13.52 9.41 -8.04
CA ASN A 183 -13.73 8.02 -8.45
C ASN A 183 -14.10 7.92 -9.94
N TYR A 184 -14.79 8.91 -10.51
CA TYR A 184 -15.04 8.94 -11.95
C TYR A 184 -13.73 8.97 -12.76
N LYS A 185 -12.78 9.84 -12.38
CA LYS A 185 -11.46 9.88 -13.04
C LYS A 185 -10.67 8.60 -12.82
N MET A 186 -10.76 8.00 -11.64
CA MET A 186 -10.13 6.72 -11.35
C MET A 186 -10.75 5.60 -12.19
N THR A 187 -12.07 5.60 -12.32
CA THR A 187 -12.78 4.64 -13.18
C THR A 187 -12.30 4.70 -14.62
N GLN A 188 -12.24 5.88 -15.23
CA GLN A 188 -11.75 6.03 -16.60
C GLN A 188 -10.31 5.52 -16.76
N LYS A 189 -9.43 5.82 -15.82
CA LYS A 189 -8.04 5.35 -15.86
C LYS A 189 -7.94 3.85 -15.63
N TYR A 190 -8.75 3.31 -14.73
CA TYR A 190 -8.86 1.87 -14.47
C TYR A 190 -9.32 1.12 -15.73
N GLU A 191 -10.38 1.58 -16.38
CA GLU A 191 -10.89 1.02 -17.64
C GLU A 191 -9.81 1.02 -18.73
N GLN A 192 -9.09 2.13 -18.86
CA GLN A 192 -7.99 2.27 -19.83
C GLN A 192 -6.86 1.27 -19.61
N LEU A 193 -6.51 0.96 -18.35
CA LEU A 193 -5.37 0.13 -17.98
C LEU A 193 -5.71 -1.35 -17.85
N THR A 194 -6.94 -1.67 -17.46
CA THR A 194 -7.36 -3.05 -17.14
C THR A 194 -8.30 -3.63 -18.16
N GLY A 195 -8.97 -2.80 -18.96
CA GLY A 195 -10.06 -3.22 -19.86
C GLY A 195 -11.39 -3.52 -19.15
N ASN A 196 -11.46 -3.34 -17.81
CA ASN A 196 -12.70 -3.49 -17.07
C ASN A 196 -13.55 -2.23 -17.20
N ASP A 197 -14.85 -2.37 -17.35
CA ASP A 197 -15.81 -1.29 -17.66
C ASP A 197 -16.31 -0.50 -16.41
N TYR A 198 -15.93 -0.91 -15.22
CA TYR A 198 -16.18 -0.16 -13.99
C TYR A 198 -15.20 -0.50 -12.86
N ILE A 199 -15.01 0.45 -11.93
CA ILE A 199 -14.25 0.25 -10.69
C ILE A 199 -15.19 0.06 -9.50
N TYR A 200 -16.27 0.86 -9.44
CA TYR A 200 -17.28 0.83 -8.39
C TYR A 200 -18.64 1.24 -8.95
N MET A 201 -19.65 0.39 -8.81
CA MET A 201 -20.99 0.63 -9.31
C MET A 201 -22.03 -0.02 -8.39
N GLY A 202 -23.10 0.72 -8.08
CA GLY A 202 -24.23 0.20 -7.32
C GLY A 202 -23.89 -0.26 -5.90
N GLY A 203 -22.84 0.28 -5.28
CA GLY A 203 -22.38 -0.14 -3.95
C GLY A 203 -21.32 -1.25 -3.97
N GLU A 204 -20.89 -1.69 -5.16
CA GLU A 204 -19.93 -2.78 -5.32
C GLU A 204 -18.67 -2.35 -6.08
N PHE A 205 -17.52 -2.93 -5.71
CA PHE A 205 -16.29 -2.85 -6.49
C PHE A 205 -16.27 -3.95 -7.55
N HIS A 206 -15.53 -3.70 -8.64
CA HIS A 206 -15.29 -4.72 -9.66
C HIS A 206 -14.76 -6.02 -9.01
N PRO A 207 -15.19 -7.23 -9.46
CA PRO A 207 -14.80 -8.50 -8.84
C PRO A 207 -13.30 -8.77 -8.81
N ASP A 208 -12.54 -8.20 -9.75
CA ASP A 208 -11.08 -8.36 -9.79
C ASP A 208 -10.36 -7.55 -8.72
N ILE A 209 -10.99 -6.49 -8.19
CA ILE A 209 -10.38 -5.66 -7.15
C ILE A 209 -10.29 -6.45 -5.85
N LYS A 210 -9.11 -6.46 -5.26
CA LYS A 210 -8.77 -7.16 -4.01
C LYS A 210 -8.36 -6.22 -2.89
N TYR A 211 -7.88 -5.05 -3.27
CA TYR A 211 -7.27 -4.08 -2.36
C TYR A 211 -7.74 -2.67 -2.73
N VAL A 212 -8.41 -2.01 -1.82
CA VAL A 212 -8.86 -0.62 -1.97
C VAL A 212 -8.10 0.24 -0.97
N HIS A 213 -7.31 1.18 -1.45
CA HIS A 213 -6.53 2.09 -0.61
C HIS A 213 -7.32 3.35 -0.28
N PHE A 214 -7.53 3.62 1.00
CA PHE A 214 -8.26 4.78 1.50
C PHE A 214 -7.28 5.89 1.88
N THR A 215 -7.08 6.84 0.99
CA THR A 215 -6.05 7.87 1.13
C THR A 215 -6.50 9.14 1.85
N ASN A 216 -7.73 9.19 2.35
CA ASN A 216 -8.24 10.34 3.06
C ASN A 216 -8.87 9.99 4.42
N ARG A 217 -9.13 11.04 5.23
CA ARG A 217 -9.67 10.89 6.59
C ARG A 217 -11.18 10.70 6.65
N LEU A 218 -11.89 10.89 5.53
CA LEU A 218 -13.35 10.95 5.51
C LEU A 218 -13.98 9.57 5.41
N ASN A 219 -13.30 8.63 4.71
CA ASN A 219 -13.77 7.24 4.59
C ASN A 219 -12.72 6.30 5.20
N LYS A 220 -13.19 5.39 6.02
CA LYS A 220 -12.33 4.43 6.71
C LYS A 220 -12.74 3.01 6.36
N PRO A 221 -11.77 2.11 6.12
CA PRO A 221 -12.06 0.73 5.70
C PRO A 221 -12.99 -0.02 6.65
N HIS A 222 -12.82 0.18 7.94
CA HIS A 222 -13.63 -0.49 8.97
C HIS A 222 -15.06 0.05 9.09
N GLU A 223 -15.36 1.20 8.50
CA GLU A 223 -16.72 1.76 8.42
C GLU A 223 -17.55 1.14 7.29
N TRP A 224 -16.89 0.39 6.40
CA TRP A 224 -17.54 -0.36 5.31
C TRP A 224 -18.07 -1.73 5.78
N LYS A 225 -18.61 -1.78 7.00
CA LYS A 225 -19.18 -3.01 7.57
C LYS A 225 -20.31 -3.61 6.75
N ASP A 226 -21.11 -2.75 6.13
CA ASP A 226 -22.25 -3.18 5.33
C ASP A 226 -21.81 -3.87 4.04
N TYR A 227 -20.64 -3.52 3.49
CA TYR A 227 -20.09 -4.18 2.33
C TYR A 227 -19.72 -5.65 2.60
N GLU A 228 -19.18 -5.95 3.77
CA GLU A 228 -18.86 -7.33 4.17
C GLU A 228 -20.12 -8.15 4.45
N ASN A 229 -21.15 -7.54 5.02
CA ASN A 229 -22.43 -8.19 5.31
C ASN A 229 -23.26 -8.42 4.04
N PHE A 230 -23.11 -7.59 3.04
CA PHE A 230 -23.88 -7.67 1.78
C PHE A 230 -23.47 -8.88 0.93
N ARG A 231 -22.25 -9.38 1.03
CA ARG A 231 -21.75 -10.55 0.30
C ARG A 231 -21.89 -11.87 1.06
N SER A 232 -22.24 -11.83 2.31
CA SER A 232 -22.41 -13.03 3.16
C SER A 232 -23.84 -13.59 3.13
N ASN A 233 -24.73 -12.98 2.37
CA ASN A 233 -26.08 -13.41 2.06
C ASN A 233 -26.20 -13.71 0.57
#